data_c2ad3ba415061927d1ea9c94786a2e33
#
_entry.id   c2ad3ba415061927d1ea9c94786a2e33
#
_cell.length_a   1.000
_cell.length_b   1.000
_cell.length_c   1.000
_cell.angle_alpha   90.00
_cell.angle_beta   90.00
_cell.angle_gamma   90.00
#
_symmetry.space_group_name_H-M   'P 1'
#
loop_
_entity.id
_entity.type
_entity.pdbx_description
1 polymer ?
#
loop_
_entity_poly.entity_id
_entity_poly.type
_entity_poly.pdbx_seq_one_letter_code
_entity_poly.pdbx_strand_id
1 'polypeptide(L)'
;MVEVPVPQEKWSGKIVTVALGNTPEEGGSRSSKLMLGGETGMPFLSFEGLGHRQRLAGEVLDDIEGITEVSIAPFIDVAEDPAAWAKKWAELGADVICLKLRSTNPEGKDASPEDAVRTVQDVLEAVDLPIIVYGCGSEEKDAKTMEAV
;
A
#
# COMPACT_ATOMS: atom_id res chain seq x y z
N MET A 1 14.17 44.40 -5.83
CA MET A 1 13.36 43.23 -6.20
C MET A 1 11.99 43.43 -5.59
N VAL A 2 10.93 43.35 -6.38
CA VAL A 2 9.56 43.40 -5.85
C VAL A 2 9.26 41.98 -5.37
N GLU A 3 9.04 41.83 -4.08
CA GLU A 3 8.61 40.55 -3.48
C GLU A 3 7.14 40.33 -3.88
N VAL A 4 6.88 39.29 -4.65
CA VAL A 4 5.50 38.94 -5.05
C VAL A 4 4.97 38.03 -3.97
N PRO A 5 3.92 38.44 -3.22
CA PRO A 5 3.33 37.59 -2.19
C PRO A 5 2.72 36.34 -2.82
N VAL A 6 3.09 35.16 -2.31
CA VAL A 6 2.43 33.92 -2.70
C VAL A 6 1.02 33.93 -2.14
N PRO A 7 -0.02 33.83 -2.98
CA PRO A 7 -1.39 33.78 -2.50
C PRO A 7 -1.60 32.51 -1.65
N GLN A 8 -2.13 32.70 -0.44
CA GLN A 8 -2.49 31.61 0.46
C GLN A 8 -4.00 31.63 0.68
N GLU A 9 -4.63 30.51 0.43
CA GLU A 9 -6.02 30.32 0.84
C GLU A 9 -6.10 30.04 2.34
N LYS A 10 -7.11 30.61 2.99
CA LYS A 10 -7.41 30.29 4.39
C LYS A 10 -8.14 28.95 4.42
N TRP A 11 -7.46 27.93 4.85
CA TRP A 11 -8.01 26.61 5.07
C TRP A 11 -8.34 26.41 6.56
N SER A 12 -9.61 26.10 6.85
CA SER A 12 -10.07 25.84 8.23
C SER A 12 -10.15 24.33 8.55
N GLY A 13 -10.05 23.47 7.55
CA GLY A 13 -10.03 22.03 7.70
C GLY A 13 -8.66 21.49 8.09
N LYS A 14 -8.62 20.22 8.43
CA LYS A 14 -7.40 19.45 8.69
C LYS A 14 -7.51 18.11 8.02
N ILE A 15 -6.48 17.71 7.26
CA ILE A 15 -6.41 16.38 6.68
C ILE A 15 -6.08 15.38 7.78
N VAL A 16 -6.87 14.31 7.85
CA VAL A 16 -6.68 13.26 8.86
C VAL A 16 -5.31 12.60 8.68
N THR A 17 -4.66 12.33 9.80
CA THR A 17 -3.44 11.51 9.81
C THR A 17 -3.82 10.05 9.95
N VAL A 18 -3.30 9.21 9.06
CA VAL A 18 -3.44 7.76 9.11
C VAL A 18 -2.09 7.14 9.43
N ALA A 19 -2.08 6.24 10.42
CA ALA A 19 -0.91 5.45 10.77
C ALA A 19 -1.03 4.04 10.19
N LEU A 20 0.00 3.57 9.48
CA LEU A 20 0.10 2.23 8.94
C LEU A 20 1.25 1.48 9.61
N GLY A 21 0.99 0.23 10.03
CA GLY A 21 1.93 -0.62 10.72
C GLY A 21 2.02 -0.33 12.22
N ASN A 22 2.29 -1.39 12.99
CA ASN A 22 2.61 -1.32 14.41
C ASN A 22 3.98 -1.95 14.66
N THR A 23 4.79 -1.29 15.47
CA THR A 23 6.10 -1.82 15.88
C THR A 23 5.95 -2.83 17.04
N PRO A 24 6.98 -3.62 17.35
CA PRO A 24 6.95 -4.54 18.49
C PRO A 24 6.62 -3.86 19.82
N GLU A 25 7.04 -2.62 20.00
CA GLU A 25 6.73 -1.82 21.20
C GLU A 25 5.23 -1.50 21.31
N GLU A 26 4.53 -1.48 20.20
CA GLU A 26 3.08 -1.25 20.10
C GLU A 26 2.29 -2.58 19.96
N GLY A 27 2.97 -3.72 20.12
CA GLY A 27 2.37 -5.05 20.01
C GLY A 27 2.24 -5.56 18.57
N GLY A 28 2.91 -4.94 17.62
CA GLY A 28 2.95 -5.34 16.22
C GLY A 28 4.22 -6.09 15.84
N SER A 29 4.41 -6.29 14.54
CA SER A 29 5.55 -7.04 13.98
C SER A 29 6.31 -6.27 12.89
N ARG A 30 5.98 -5.00 12.67
CA ARG A 30 6.61 -4.20 11.60
C ARG A 30 7.80 -3.42 12.12
N SER A 31 8.83 -3.25 11.28
CA SER A 31 10.03 -2.48 11.63
C SER A 31 9.78 -0.98 11.74
N SER A 32 8.71 -0.50 11.13
CA SER A 32 8.39 0.93 11.09
C SER A 32 6.89 1.20 11.07
N LYS A 33 6.53 2.39 11.50
CA LYS A 33 5.19 2.95 11.42
C LYS A 33 5.21 4.11 10.44
N LEU A 34 4.30 4.10 9.48
CA LEU A 34 4.14 5.16 8.51
C LEU A 34 3.00 6.08 8.90
N MET A 35 3.28 7.38 8.86
CA MET A 35 2.26 8.41 9.04
C MET A 35 1.96 9.03 7.69
N LEU A 36 0.69 9.10 7.32
CA LEU A 36 0.19 9.68 6.07
C LEU A 36 -0.83 10.78 6.39
N GLY A 37 -0.87 11.81 5.55
CA GLY A 37 -1.78 12.93 5.74
C GLY A 37 -1.29 13.92 6.81
N GLY A 38 -2.22 14.56 7.50
CA GLY A 38 -1.94 15.56 8.55
C GLY A 38 -1.60 16.94 8.02
N GLU A 39 -1.73 17.19 6.71
CA GLU A 39 -1.52 18.49 6.10
C GLU A 39 -2.54 19.49 6.62
N THR A 40 -2.08 20.74 6.79
CA THR A 40 -2.92 21.87 7.23
C THR A 40 -3.16 22.89 6.13
N GLY A 41 -2.62 22.65 4.94
CA GLY A 41 -2.77 23.50 3.76
C GLY A 41 -2.97 22.67 2.49
N MET A 42 -3.36 23.35 1.41
CA MET A 42 -3.49 22.73 0.09
C MET A 42 -2.11 22.55 -0.54
N PRO A 43 -1.68 21.31 -0.91
CA PRO A 43 -0.33 21.03 -1.38
C PRO A 43 0.08 21.81 -2.64
N PHE A 44 -0.88 22.18 -3.48
CA PHE A 44 -0.63 22.94 -4.70
C PHE A 44 -0.50 24.46 -4.47
N LEU A 45 -0.92 24.95 -3.30
CA LEU A 45 -0.81 26.37 -2.91
C LEU A 45 0.32 26.61 -1.90
N SER A 46 0.70 25.61 -1.14
CA SER A 46 1.77 25.70 -0.15
C SER A 46 2.57 24.42 -0.11
N PHE A 47 3.85 24.50 -0.40
CA PHE A 47 4.78 23.38 -0.23
C PHE A 47 5.39 23.32 1.17
N GLU A 48 5.04 24.28 2.03
CA GLU A 48 5.49 24.37 3.41
C GLU A 48 4.37 23.94 4.36
N GLY A 49 4.75 23.32 5.47
CA GLY A 49 3.79 22.84 6.48
C GLY A 49 3.01 21.60 6.07
N LEU A 50 3.53 20.85 5.13
CA LEU A 50 3.00 19.53 4.79
C LEU A 50 3.22 18.59 5.99
N GLY A 51 2.21 17.78 6.32
CA GLY A 51 2.22 16.93 7.49
C GLY A 51 3.35 15.91 7.46
N HIS A 52 3.34 15.02 6.48
CA HIS A 52 4.32 13.96 6.33
C HIS A 52 4.81 13.86 4.88
N ARG A 53 6.05 13.38 4.71
CA ARG A 53 6.60 13.17 3.37
C ARG A 53 5.77 12.18 2.57
N GLN A 54 5.81 12.29 1.27
CA GLN A 54 5.25 11.29 0.35
C GLN A 54 5.88 9.91 0.61
N ARG A 55 5.11 8.87 0.43
CA ARG A 55 5.52 7.48 0.63
C ARG A 55 5.39 6.71 -0.67
N LEU A 56 6.31 5.79 -0.89
CA LEU A 56 6.29 4.89 -2.02
C LEU A 56 5.64 3.57 -1.62
N ALA A 57 4.48 3.26 -2.21
CA ALA A 57 3.83 1.97 -2.07
C ALA A 57 4.23 1.05 -3.23
N GLY A 58 4.84 -0.09 -2.92
CA GLY A 58 5.14 -1.12 -3.90
C GLY A 58 3.93 -2.02 -4.12
N GLU A 59 3.34 -2.00 -5.32
CA GLU A 59 2.21 -2.89 -5.66
C GLU A 59 2.72 -4.30 -5.93
N VAL A 60 2.10 -5.28 -5.28
CA VAL A 60 2.31 -6.71 -5.44
C VAL A 60 0.98 -7.35 -5.82
N LEU A 61 0.96 -8.15 -6.86
CA LEU A 61 -0.21 -8.89 -7.31
C LEU A 61 -0.07 -10.37 -6.91
N ASP A 62 -1.11 -10.95 -6.36
CA ASP A 62 -1.15 -12.39 -6.06
C ASP A 62 -1.56 -13.23 -7.27
N ASP A 63 -2.01 -12.57 -8.32
CA ASP A 63 -2.36 -13.18 -9.61
C ASP A 63 -2.02 -12.23 -10.75
N ILE A 64 -1.21 -12.71 -11.68
CA ILE A 64 -0.76 -11.97 -12.87
C ILE A 64 -1.53 -12.33 -14.14
N GLU A 65 -2.56 -13.15 -14.06
CA GLU A 65 -3.37 -13.52 -15.24
C GLU A 65 -3.93 -12.27 -15.94
N GLY A 66 -3.74 -12.18 -17.24
CA GLY A 66 -4.16 -11.03 -18.05
C GLY A 66 -3.27 -9.78 -17.91
N ILE A 67 -2.22 -9.83 -17.11
CA ILE A 67 -1.22 -8.75 -17.04
C ILE A 67 -0.17 -8.94 -18.14
N THR A 68 0.15 -7.85 -18.84
CA THR A 68 1.16 -7.92 -19.90
C THR A 68 2.58 -7.93 -19.30
N GLU A 69 3.48 -8.69 -19.88
CA GLU A 69 4.90 -8.73 -19.43
C GLU A 69 5.55 -7.34 -19.37
N VAL A 70 5.16 -6.45 -20.30
CA VAL A 70 5.68 -5.07 -20.30
C VAL A 70 5.32 -4.32 -19.02
N SER A 71 4.12 -4.55 -18.48
CA SER A 71 3.64 -3.88 -17.26
C SER A 71 4.38 -4.32 -16.01
N ILE A 72 4.90 -5.53 -15.98
CA ILE A 72 5.61 -6.13 -14.85
C ILE A 72 7.09 -6.42 -15.17
N ALA A 73 7.60 -5.90 -16.27
CA ALA A 73 8.95 -6.19 -16.76
C ALA A 73 10.06 -6.09 -15.68
N PRO A 74 10.07 -5.09 -14.78
CA PRO A 74 11.07 -5.01 -13.70
C PRO A 74 10.97 -6.13 -12.66
N PHE A 75 9.84 -6.85 -12.61
CA PHE A 75 9.50 -7.85 -11.60
C PHE A 75 9.21 -9.22 -12.20
N ILE A 76 9.43 -9.42 -13.50
CA ILE A 76 9.08 -10.65 -14.22
C ILE A 76 9.70 -11.91 -13.60
N ASP A 77 10.87 -11.76 -13.00
CA ASP A 77 11.64 -12.81 -12.33
C ASP A 77 11.02 -13.26 -10.99
N VAL A 78 10.14 -12.45 -10.41
CA VAL A 78 9.48 -12.70 -9.11
C VAL A 78 7.96 -12.59 -9.18
N ALA A 79 7.38 -12.34 -10.35
CA ALA A 79 5.98 -11.99 -10.52
C ALA A 79 4.98 -13.09 -10.12
N GLU A 80 5.42 -14.37 -10.10
CA GLU A 80 4.59 -15.51 -9.68
C GLU A 80 4.66 -15.78 -8.16
N ASP A 81 5.54 -15.08 -7.44
CA ASP A 81 5.73 -15.22 -5.99
C ASP A 81 5.52 -13.86 -5.29
N PRO A 82 4.35 -13.61 -4.70
CA PRO A 82 4.06 -12.34 -4.00
C PRO A 82 5.06 -12.01 -2.89
N ALA A 83 5.58 -13.00 -2.19
CA ALA A 83 6.55 -12.80 -1.13
C ALA A 83 7.91 -12.34 -1.68
N ALA A 84 8.38 -12.97 -2.76
CA ALA A 84 9.60 -12.56 -3.46
C ALA A 84 9.45 -11.18 -4.10
N TRP A 85 8.27 -10.89 -4.65
CA TRP A 85 7.97 -9.57 -5.23
C TRP A 85 7.99 -8.47 -4.17
N ALA A 86 7.41 -8.72 -3.01
CA ALA A 86 7.45 -7.79 -1.87
C ALA A 86 8.89 -7.53 -1.39
N LYS A 87 9.73 -8.56 -1.30
CA LYS A 87 11.16 -8.41 -0.97
C LYS A 87 11.88 -7.50 -1.97
N LYS A 88 11.64 -7.71 -3.26
CA LYS A 88 12.25 -6.89 -4.31
C LYS A 88 11.82 -5.42 -4.19
N TRP A 89 10.56 -5.13 -3.84
CA TRP A 89 10.12 -3.77 -3.55
C TRP A 89 10.81 -3.17 -2.32
N ALA A 90 10.99 -3.96 -1.26
CA ALA A 90 11.72 -3.51 -0.07
C ALA A 90 13.19 -3.16 -0.41
N GLU A 91 13.87 -3.97 -1.22
CA GLU A 91 15.22 -3.72 -1.70
C GLU A 91 15.31 -2.45 -2.58
N LEU A 92 14.27 -2.15 -3.36
CA LEU A 92 14.17 -0.93 -4.15
C LEU A 92 13.77 0.31 -3.34
N GLY A 93 13.53 0.16 -2.04
CA GLY A 93 13.27 1.26 -1.12
C GLY A 93 11.80 1.68 -1.02
N ALA A 94 10.87 0.78 -1.26
CA ALA A 94 9.46 1.03 -0.95
C ALA A 94 9.28 1.28 0.55
N ASP A 95 8.34 2.17 0.91
CA ASP A 95 7.97 2.47 2.29
C ASP A 95 6.88 1.53 2.83
N VAL A 96 6.06 0.97 1.93
CA VAL A 96 4.90 0.14 2.24
C VAL A 96 4.62 -0.80 1.07
N ILE A 97 4.12 -1.98 1.35
CA ILE A 97 3.66 -2.92 0.32
C ILE A 97 2.15 -2.79 0.16
N CYS A 98 1.68 -2.71 -1.09
CA CYS A 98 0.26 -2.78 -1.43
C CYS A 98 -0.02 -4.13 -2.09
N LEU A 99 -0.49 -5.10 -1.32
CA LEU A 99 -0.82 -6.44 -1.79
C LEU A 99 -2.25 -6.46 -2.33
N LYS A 100 -2.39 -6.77 -3.60
CA LYS A 100 -3.67 -6.83 -4.28
C LYS A 100 -4.10 -8.27 -4.52
N LEU A 101 -5.17 -8.68 -3.84
CA LEU A 101 -5.73 -10.03 -3.88
C LEU A 101 -6.62 -10.22 -5.12
N ARG A 102 -6.02 -10.26 -6.31
CA ARG A 102 -6.74 -10.47 -7.56
C ARG A 102 -7.25 -11.90 -7.73
N SER A 103 -6.55 -12.86 -7.15
CA SER A 103 -6.91 -14.28 -7.19
C SER A 103 -8.30 -14.57 -6.61
N THR A 104 -8.76 -13.73 -5.68
CA THR A 104 -10.08 -13.88 -5.06
C THR A 104 -11.25 -13.45 -5.95
N ASN A 105 -10.98 -12.88 -7.15
CA ASN A 105 -12.03 -12.43 -8.05
C ASN A 105 -12.93 -13.61 -8.50
N PRO A 106 -14.28 -13.53 -8.26
CA PRO A 106 -15.21 -14.58 -8.67
C PRO A 106 -15.28 -14.81 -10.19
N GLU A 107 -14.92 -13.81 -10.99
CA GLU A 107 -14.85 -13.91 -12.45
C GLU A 107 -13.51 -14.49 -12.95
N GLY A 108 -12.57 -14.74 -12.03
CA GLY A 108 -11.24 -15.30 -12.31
C GLY A 108 -11.00 -16.61 -11.59
N LYS A 109 -9.96 -16.65 -10.75
CA LYS A 109 -9.59 -17.87 -9.99
C LYS A 109 -10.54 -18.19 -8.84
N ASP A 110 -11.31 -17.24 -8.36
CA ASP A 110 -12.23 -17.36 -7.22
C ASP A 110 -11.60 -18.03 -6.00
N ALA A 111 -10.33 -17.69 -5.71
CA ALA A 111 -9.60 -18.23 -4.58
C ALA A 111 -10.35 -18.01 -3.26
N SER A 112 -10.18 -18.93 -2.33
CA SER A 112 -10.87 -18.87 -1.03
C SER A 112 -10.29 -17.77 -0.12
N PRO A 113 -11.05 -17.30 0.89
CA PRO A 113 -10.48 -16.41 1.93
C PRO A 113 -9.27 -17.02 2.63
N GLU A 114 -9.25 -18.35 2.84
CA GLU A 114 -8.16 -19.07 3.47
C GLU A 114 -6.88 -19.04 2.59
N ASP A 115 -7.02 -19.07 1.27
CA ASP A 115 -5.89 -18.90 0.34
C ASP A 115 -5.35 -17.47 0.43
N ALA A 116 -6.22 -16.48 0.48
CA ALA A 116 -5.85 -15.09 0.66
C ALA A 116 -5.09 -14.86 1.98
N VAL A 117 -5.55 -15.46 3.08
CA VAL A 117 -4.84 -15.42 4.39
C VAL A 117 -3.43 -15.95 4.26
N ARG A 118 -3.23 -17.09 3.58
CA ARG A 118 -1.89 -17.67 3.35
C ARG A 118 -1.00 -16.71 2.58
N THR A 119 -1.50 -16.15 1.48
CA THR A 119 -0.74 -15.18 0.68
C THR A 119 -0.34 -13.97 1.52
N VAL A 120 -1.26 -13.42 2.32
CA VAL A 120 -0.96 -12.28 3.21
C VAL A 120 0.09 -12.66 4.26
N GLN A 121 -0.01 -13.85 4.87
CA GLN A 121 0.98 -14.34 5.84
C GLN A 121 2.36 -14.51 5.21
N ASP A 122 2.46 -15.10 4.02
CA ASP A 122 3.72 -15.28 3.31
C ASP A 122 4.40 -13.93 3.03
N VAL A 123 3.63 -12.92 2.63
CA VAL A 123 4.15 -11.56 2.42
C VAL A 123 4.52 -10.90 3.75
N LEU A 124 3.73 -11.07 4.81
CA LEU A 124 4.03 -10.53 6.15
C LEU A 124 5.32 -11.09 6.73
N GLU A 125 5.62 -12.38 6.48
CA GLU A 125 6.85 -13.03 6.90
C GLU A 125 8.05 -12.63 6.05
N ALA A 126 7.80 -12.27 4.78
CA ALA A 126 8.84 -11.94 3.82
C ALA A 126 9.47 -10.57 4.02
N VAL A 127 8.69 -9.59 4.52
CA VAL A 127 9.13 -8.20 4.69
C VAL A 127 8.68 -7.62 6.03
N ASP A 128 9.46 -6.66 6.53
CA ASP A 128 9.14 -5.94 7.78
C ASP A 128 8.36 -4.63 7.54
N LEU A 129 8.07 -4.30 6.29
CA LEU A 129 7.33 -3.09 5.92
C LEU A 129 5.85 -3.22 6.31
N PRO A 130 5.16 -2.11 6.59
CA PRO A 130 3.71 -2.09 6.65
C PRO A 130 3.09 -2.61 5.35
N ILE A 131 1.93 -3.27 5.45
CA ILE A 131 1.22 -3.82 4.31
C ILE A 131 -0.19 -3.24 4.25
N ILE A 132 -0.60 -2.84 3.05
CA ILE A 132 -1.97 -2.51 2.70
C ILE A 132 -2.51 -3.69 1.90
N VAL A 133 -3.61 -4.29 2.37
CA VAL A 133 -4.29 -5.35 1.63
C VAL A 133 -5.42 -4.74 0.82
N TYR A 134 -5.47 -5.05 -0.46
CA TYR A 134 -6.46 -4.56 -1.40
C TYR A 134 -7.24 -5.75 -2.01
N GLY A 135 -8.56 -5.69 -2.00
CA GLY A 135 -9.41 -6.75 -2.52
C GLY A 135 -9.48 -6.80 -4.05
N CYS A 136 -10.29 -7.72 -4.56
CA CYS A 136 -10.50 -7.92 -5.99
C CYS A 136 -11.49 -6.93 -6.63
N GLY A 137 -12.26 -6.20 -5.80
CA GLY A 137 -13.31 -5.27 -6.23
C GLY A 137 -14.73 -5.86 -6.24
N SER A 138 -14.91 -7.11 -5.83
CA SER A 138 -16.23 -7.72 -5.59
C SER A 138 -16.64 -7.49 -4.15
N GLU A 139 -17.64 -6.65 -3.91
CA GLU A 139 -18.06 -6.24 -2.56
C GLU A 139 -18.31 -7.44 -1.64
N GLU A 140 -19.09 -8.44 -2.09
CA GLU A 140 -19.41 -9.61 -1.29
C GLU A 140 -18.19 -10.48 -1.00
N LYS A 141 -17.31 -10.67 -2.00
CA LYS A 141 -16.10 -11.48 -1.85
C LYS A 141 -15.09 -10.78 -0.97
N ASP A 142 -14.90 -9.47 -1.21
CA ASP A 142 -13.96 -8.67 -0.45
C ASP A 142 -14.37 -8.58 1.04
N ALA A 143 -15.66 -8.44 1.35
CA ALA A 143 -16.12 -8.45 2.73
C ALA A 143 -15.70 -9.72 3.47
N LYS A 144 -15.92 -10.91 2.85
CA LYS A 144 -15.55 -12.21 3.43
C LYS A 144 -14.03 -12.38 3.54
N THR A 145 -13.30 -11.94 2.51
CA THR A 145 -11.83 -12.05 2.47
C THR A 145 -11.18 -11.15 3.51
N MET A 146 -11.64 -9.89 3.62
CA MET A 146 -11.07 -8.94 4.58
C MET A 146 -11.44 -9.26 6.03
N GLU A 147 -12.55 -9.97 6.28
CA GLU A 147 -12.88 -10.47 7.62
C GLU A 147 -11.93 -11.60 8.05
N ALA A 148 -11.44 -12.40 7.09
CA ALA A 148 -10.55 -13.52 7.36
C ALA A 148 -9.08 -13.08 7.51
N VAL A 149 -8.65 -12.05 6.76
CA VAL A 149 -7.28 -11.50 6.74
C VAL A 149 -7.04 -10.58 7.94
#